data_f0f0f6925b1a43fbc8010bea123eeba3
#
_entry.id   f0f0f6925b1a43fbc8010bea123eeba3
#
_cell.length_a   1.000
_cell.length_b   1.000
_cell.length_c   1.000
_cell.angle_alpha   90.00
_cell.angle_beta   90.00
_cell.angle_gamma   90.00
#
_symmetry.space_group_name_H-M   'P 1'
#
loop_
_entity.id
_entity.type
_entity.pdbx_description
1 polymer ?
#
loop_
_entity_poly.entity_id
_entity_poly.type
_entity_poly.pdbx_seq_one_letter_code
_entity_poly.pdbx_strand_id
1 'polypeptide(L)'
;ILEENNIKFIGASSKHIKMMGDKIQAKKIAKENGLPIIEGSEGGVKDISQAKELCKKIGFPVLIKASGGGGGKGMKIVHEEKDFETLFSTAKSEALKYFGNDEVYIEKFFQNPRHIEVQILSGKNRTVHLHERDCSVQRRHQKLIEETPSPVLNDDIRKDLFERTVKMVSKIGYEGAGTVEFIYEDGKFYFLEMNTRVQV
;
A
#
# COMPACT_ATOMS: atom_id res chain seq x y z
N ILE A 1 -25.06 -3.87 -13.09
CA ILE A 1 -25.57 -4.09 -14.48
C ILE A 1 -25.27 -5.53 -14.94
N LEU A 2 -23.99 -6.00 -14.95
CA LEU A 2 -23.69 -7.36 -15.44
C LEU A 2 -24.32 -8.43 -14.54
N GLU A 3 -24.17 -8.31 -13.22
CA GLU A 3 -24.78 -9.22 -12.24
C GLU A 3 -26.32 -9.23 -12.33
N GLU A 4 -26.95 -8.06 -12.50
CA GLU A 4 -28.40 -7.90 -12.68
C GLU A 4 -28.92 -8.56 -13.95
N ASN A 5 -28.07 -8.75 -14.94
CA ASN A 5 -28.40 -9.38 -16.21
C ASN A 5 -27.86 -10.83 -16.31
N ASN A 6 -27.41 -11.43 -15.20
CA ASN A 6 -26.84 -12.77 -15.14
C ASN A 6 -25.62 -12.97 -16.08
N ILE A 7 -24.89 -11.90 -16.37
CA ILE A 7 -23.67 -11.94 -17.16
C ILE A 7 -22.48 -12.09 -16.22
N LYS A 8 -21.74 -13.19 -16.32
CA LYS A 8 -20.56 -13.43 -15.49
C LYS A 8 -19.41 -12.50 -15.90
N PHE A 9 -18.98 -11.64 -14.98
CA PHE A 9 -17.78 -10.85 -15.14
C PHE A 9 -16.54 -11.68 -14.80
N ILE A 10 -15.55 -11.69 -15.69
CA ILE A 10 -14.26 -12.36 -15.44
C ILE A 10 -13.33 -11.35 -14.77
N GLY A 11 -13.33 -11.33 -13.45
CA GLY A 11 -12.56 -10.37 -12.63
C GLY A 11 -13.10 -10.31 -11.21
N ALA A 12 -12.53 -9.39 -10.44
CA ALA A 12 -12.95 -9.14 -9.07
C ALA A 12 -14.37 -8.57 -9.02
N SER A 13 -15.13 -8.91 -7.99
CA SER A 13 -16.45 -8.33 -7.77
C SER A 13 -16.36 -6.82 -7.48
N SER A 14 -17.44 -6.10 -7.76
CA SER A 14 -17.55 -4.66 -7.46
C SER A 14 -17.26 -4.35 -5.99
N LYS A 15 -17.65 -5.26 -5.09
CA LYS A 15 -17.34 -5.18 -3.66
C LYS A 15 -15.83 -5.18 -3.40
N HIS A 16 -15.09 -6.10 -4.01
CA HIS A 16 -13.64 -6.21 -3.82
C HIS A 16 -12.88 -5.05 -4.47
N ILE A 17 -13.32 -4.60 -5.64
CA ILE A 17 -12.75 -3.41 -6.29
C ILE A 17 -12.89 -2.18 -5.40
N LYS A 18 -14.07 -1.94 -4.86
CA LYS A 18 -14.32 -0.81 -3.95
C LYS A 18 -13.53 -0.94 -2.66
N MET A 19 -13.53 -2.13 -2.05
CA MET A 19 -12.90 -2.42 -0.76
C MET A 19 -11.38 -2.23 -0.82
N MET A 20 -10.72 -2.72 -1.88
CA MET A 20 -9.27 -2.63 -2.04
C MET A 20 -8.81 -1.34 -2.73
N GLY A 21 -9.72 -0.63 -3.40
CA GLY A 21 -9.45 0.68 -4.00
C GLY A 21 -9.38 1.81 -2.97
N ASP A 22 -9.97 1.64 -1.80
CA ASP A 22 -9.84 2.57 -0.68
C ASP A 22 -8.59 2.20 0.15
N LYS A 23 -7.58 3.07 0.12
CA LYS A 23 -6.28 2.83 0.76
C LYS A 23 -6.38 2.63 2.28
N ILE A 24 -7.27 3.35 2.94
CA ILE A 24 -7.46 3.26 4.39
C ILE A 24 -8.12 1.91 4.72
N GLN A 25 -9.18 1.58 4.01
CA GLN A 25 -9.90 0.32 4.17
C GLN A 25 -9.00 -0.88 3.85
N ALA A 26 -8.24 -0.83 2.76
CA ALA A 26 -7.32 -1.90 2.36
C ALA A 26 -6.24 -2.15 3.43
N LYS A 27 -5.62 -1.09 3.98
CA LYS A 27 -4.66 -1.22 5.09
C LYS A 27 -5.29 -1.81 6.35
N LYS A 28 -6.50 -1.39 6.72
CA LYS A 28 -7.22 -1.94 7.85
C LYS A 28 -7.44 -3.43 7.69
N ILE A 29 -7.93 -3.84 6.53
CA ILE A 29 -8.16 -5.25 6.19
C ILE A 29 -6.85 -6.04 6.22
N ALA A 30 -5.78 -5.51 5.66
CA ALA A 30 -4.46 -6.14 5.70
C ALA A 30 -4.00 -6.39 7.14
N LYS A 31 -4.07 -5.37 8.00
CA LYS A 31 -3.73 -5.45 9.44
C LYS A 31 -4.57 -6.50 10.18
N GLU A 32 -5.89 -6.49 10.00
CA GLU A 32 -6.83 -7.43 10.63
C GLU A 32 -6.60 -8.89 10.18
N ASN A 33 -5.98 -9.07 9.00
CA ASN A 33 -5.64 -10.38 8.48
C ASN A 33 -4.17 -10.78 8.68
N GLY A 34 -3.42 -10.02 9.51
CA GLY A 34 -2.07 -10.37 9.95
C GLY A 34 -0.96 -9.98 8.98
N LEU A 35 -1.24 -9.13 7.98
CA LEU A 35 -0.20 -8.51 7.19
C LEU A 35 0.41 -7.32 7.94
N PRO A 36 1.73 -7.18 7.97
CA PRO A 36 2.35 -5.98 8.46
C PRO A 36 1.96 -4.78 7.60
N ILE A 37 1.67 -3.66 8.23
CA ILE A 37 1.37 -2.40 7.54
C ILE A 37 2.44 -1.37 7.88
N ILE A 38 2.62 -0.40 7.00
CA ILE A 38 3.50 0.75 7.26
C ILE A 38 2.94 1.51 8.46
N GLU A 39 3.79 1.72 9.48
CA GLU A 39 3.43 2.53 10.64
C GLU A 39 3.10 3.96 10.21
N GLY A 40 2.00 4.49 10.77
CA GLY A 40 1.53 5.81 10.38
C GLY A 40 0.24 6.21 11.10
N SER A 41 -0.33 7.33 10.67
CA SER A 41 -1.62 7.79 11.15
C SER A 41 -2.75 6.85 10.68
N GLU A 42 -3.75 6.64 11.55
CA GLU A 42 -4.94 5.84 11.23
C GLU A 42 -5.93 6.57 10.30
N GLY A 43 -5.62 7.82 9.94
CA GLY A 43 -6.43 8.69 9.09
C GLY A 43 -5.75 10.03 8.91
N GLY A 44 -6.52 11.01 8.45
CA GLY A 44 -6.03 12.38 8.30
C GLY A 44 -5.65 13.01 9.63
N VAL A 45 -4.51 13.67 9.66
CA VAL A 45 -4.00 14.39 10.83
C VAL A 45 -4.26 15.89 10.64
N LYS A 46 -5.06 16.47 11.51
CA LYS A 46 -5.42 17.89 11.47
C LYS A 46 -4.56 18.73 12.41
N ASP A 47 -4.26 18.15 13.57
CA ASP A 47 -3.53 18.83 14.65
C ASP A 47 -2.04 18.55 14.57
N ILE A 48 -1.25 19.64 14.60
CA ILE A 48 0.22 19.56 14.52
C ILE A 48 0.83 18.90 15.75
N SER A 49 0.23 19.06 16.93
CA SER A 49 0.72 18.47 18.18
C SER A 49 0.58 16.95 18.15
N GLN A 50 -0.58 16.45 17.73
CA GLN A 50 -0.81 15.01 17.52
C GLN A 50 0.13 14.45 16.44
N ALA A 51 0.35 15.22 15.38
CA ALA A 51 1.28 14.85 14.31
C ALA A 51 2.71 14.68 14.82
N LYS A 52 3.19 15.61 15.65
CA LYS A 52 4.53 15.53 16.26
C LYS A 52 4.70 14.33 17.20
N GLU A 53 3.71 14.06 18.04
CA GLU A 53 3.75 12.90 18.93
C GLU A 53 3.80 11.59 18.13
N LEU A 54 3.02 11.51 17.06
CA LEU A 54 3.05 10.36 16.17
C LEU A 54 4.43 10.20 15.51
N CYS A 55 5.03 11.30 15.01
CA CYS A 55 6.38 11.25 14.43
C CYS A 55 7.44 10.82 15.43
N LYS A 56 7.35 11.23 16.70
CA LYS A 56 8.25 10.76 17.76
C LYS A 56 8.12 9.27 17.99
N LYS A 57 6.91 8.73 17.92
CA LYS A 57 6.64 7.28 18.07
C LYS A 57 7.18 6.47 16.89
N ILE A 58 6.94 6.94 15.66
CA ILE A 58 7.37 6.26 14.42
C ILE A 58 8.89 6.39 14.22
N GLY A 59 9.46 7.51 14.65
CA GLY A 59 10.86 7.90 14.38
C GLY A 59 11.06 8.44 12.96
N PHE A 60 11.92 9.47 12.85
CA PHE A 60 12.30 10.04 11.54
C PHE A 60 13.21 9.08 10.76
N PRO A 61 13.23 9.16 9.42
CA PRO A 61 12.42 10.04 8.60
C PRO A 61 10.95 9.59 8.48
N VAL A 62 10.05 10.55 8.25
CA VAL A 62 8.62 10.31 8.00
C VAL A 62 8.20 10.92 6.67
N LEU A 63 7.12 10.40 6.11
CA LEU A 63 6.50 10.87 4.88
C LEU A 63 5.12 11.45 5.19
N ILE A 64 4.92 12.70 4.82
CA ILE A 64 3.61 13.37 4.87
C ILE A 64 2.99 13.28 3.48
N LYS A 65 1.74 12.83 3.40
CA LYS A 65 1.00 12.63 2.15
C LYS A 65 -0.36 13.31 2.22
N ALA A 66 -0.78 13.96 1.13
CA ALA A 66 -2.16 14.42 0.98
C ALA A 66 -3.12 13.23 0.82
N SER A 67 -4.28 13.25 1.50
CA SER A 67 -5.27 12.15 1.43
C SER A 67 -5.86 11.96 0.03
N GLY A 68 -6.03 13.06 -0.71
CA GLY A 68 -6.45 13.05 -2.12
C GLY A 68 -5.33 12.84 -3.13
N GLY A 69 -4.07 12.70 -2.67
CA GLY A 69 -2.88 12.66 -3.51
C GLY A 69 -2.61 11.30 -4.13
N GLY A 70 -2.04 11.33 -5.35
CA GLY A 70 -1.56 10.15 -6.06
C GLY A 70 -0.38 10.50 -6.96
N GLY A 71 0.42 9.49 -7.36
CA GLY A 71 1.54 9.68 -8.29
C GLY A 71 2.65 10.62 -7.78
N GLY A 72 2.87 10.70 -6.46
CA GLY A 72 3.95 11.50 -5.86
C GLY A 72 3.63 12.97 -5.62
N LYS A 73 2.44 13.46 -6.02
CA LYS A 73 2.02 14.83 -5.75
C LYS A 73 1.51 14.99 -4.31
N GLY A 74 1.85 16.10 -3.66
CA GLY A 74 1.45 16.38 -2.28
C GLY A 74 2.15 15.51 -1.24
N MET A 75 3.39 15.08 -1.51
CA MET A 75 4.22 14.32 -0.58
C MET A 75 5.41 15.15 -0.12
N LYS A 76 5.72 15.10 1.19
CA LYS A 76 6.91 15.73 1.79
C LYS A 76 7.64 14.72 2.67
N ILE A 77 8.92 14.53 2.41
CA ILE A 77 9.80 13.74 3.27
C ILE A 77 10.36 14.66 4.34
N VAL A 78 10.23 14.24 5.59
CA VAL A 78 10.78 14.97 6.76
C VAL A 78 11.87 14.11 7.37
N HIS A 79 13.10 14.56 7.25
CA HIS A 79 14.26 13.84 7.77
C HIS A 79 14.51 14.11 9.25
N GLU A 80 14.21 15.33 9.71
CA GLU A 80 14.50 15.76 11.07
C GLU A 80 13.30 16.51 11.68
N GLU A 81 13.17 16.42 13.02
CA GLU A 81 12.05 17.04 13.74
C GLU A 81 11.95 18.56 13.53
N LYS A 82 13.08 19.24 13.38
CA LYS A 82 13.13 20.70 13.20
C LYS A 82 12.39 21.20 11.95
N ASP A 83 12.34 20.37 10.89
CA ASP A 83 11.73 20.73 9.60
C ASP A 83 10.24 20.36 9.55
N PHE A 84 9.76 19.61 10.54
CA PHE A 84 8.43 19.00 10.51
C PHE A 84 7.30 20.03 10.37
N GLU A 85 7.29 21.10 11.18
CA GLU A 85 6.20 22.08 11.16
C GLU A 85 6.07 22.78 9.82
N THR A 86 7.21 23.20 9.25
CA THR A 86 7.24 23.88 7.96
C THR A 86 6.74 22.98 6.85
N LEU A 87 7.23 21.72 6.81
CA LEU A 87 6.85 20.76 5.78
C LEU A 87 5.40 20.27 5.95
N PHE A 88 4.91 20.15 7.19
CA PHE A 88 3.52 19.80 7.47
C PHE A 88 2.56 20.87 6.97
N SER A 89 2.84 22.14 7.30
CA SER A 89 2.04 23.30 6.84
C SER A 89 2.07 23.43 5.31
N THR A 90 3.23 23.20 4.71
CA THR A 90 3.38 23.21 3.25
C THR A 90 2.57 22.08 2.60
N ALA A 91 2.64 20.87 3.15
CA ALA A 91 1.87 19.73 2.63
C ALA A 91 0.36 19.97 2.69
N LYS A 92 -0.14 20.53 3.78
CA LYS A 92 -1.57 20.91 3.93
C LYS A 92 -1.98 21.96 2.90
N SER A 93 -1.18 23.01 2.71
CA SER A 93 -1.46 24.06 1.75
C SER A 93 -1.48 23.53 0.31
N GLU A 94 -0.53 22.66 -0.04
CA GLU A 94 -0.50 22.00 -1.34
C GLU A 94 -1.69 21.05 -1.52
N ALA A 95 -2.04 20.29 -0.48
CA ALA A 95 -3.21 19.40 -0.51
C ALA A 95 -4.50 20.16 -0.78
N LEU A 96 -4.71 21.26 -0.09
CA LEU A 96 -5.85 22.15 -0.32
C LEU A 96 -5.88 22.69 -1.75
N LYS A 97 -4.74 23.17 -2.25
CA LYS A 97 -4.62 23.76 -3.57
C LYS A 97 -4.87 22.75 -4.70
N TYR A 98 -4.33 21.54 -4.59
CA TYR A 98 -4.38 20.56 -5.68
C TYR A 98 -5.60 19.64 -5.62
N PHE A 99 -6.11 19.37 -4.41
CA PHE A 99 -7.14 18.35 -4.19
C PHE A 99 -8.41 18.91 -3.53
N GLY A 100 -8.43 20.21 -3.17
CA GLY A 100 -9.58 20.84 -2.52
C GLY A 100 -9.81 20.41 -1.07
N ASN A 101 -8.87 19.67 -0.49
CA ASN A 101 -8.92 19.15 0.88
C ASN A 101 -7.51 19.23 1.48
N ASP A 102 -7.39 19.81 2.68
CA ASP A 102 -6.11 19.99 3.39
C ASP A 102 -5.70 18.78 4.25
N GLU A 103 -6.44 17.70 4.16
CA GLU A 103 -6.19 16.50 4.94
C GLU A 103 -4.89 15.81 4.50
N VAL A 104 -3.99 15.60 5.46
CA VAL A 104 -2.73 14.89 5.27
C VAL A 104 -2.61 13.75 6.26
N TYR A 105 -1.91 12.69 5.89
CA TYR A 105 -1.54 11.60 6.78
C TYR A 105 -0.02 11.40 6.80
N ILE A 106 0.47 10.75 7.84
CA ILE A 106 1.90 10.57 8.11
C ILE A 106 2.20 9.09 8.13
N GLU A 107 3.30 8.70 7.49
CA GLU A 107 3.79 7.33 7.48
C GLU A 107 5.30 7.30 7.70
N LYS A 108 5.81 6.15 8.15
CA LYS A 108 7.25 5.88 8.13
C LYS A 108 7.78 6.01 6.71
N PHE A 109 8.88 6.74 6.54
CA PHE A 109 9.59 6.80 5.26
C PHE A 109 10.67 5.74 5.22
N PHE A 110 10.73 5.00 4.12
CA PHE A 110 11.76 4.02 3.82
C PHE A 110 12.80 4.66 2.90
N GLN A 111 14.08 4.43 3.20
CA GLN A 111 15.17 5.11 2.47
C GLN A 111 15.59 4.35 1.21
N ASN A 112 15.63 3.04 1.28
CA ASN A 112 16.04 2.15 0.20
C ASN A 112 15.02 1.02 -0.03
N PRO A 113 13.73 1.35 -0.20
CA PRO A 113 12.70 0.34 -0.28
C PRO A 113 12.81 -0.47 -1.57
N ARG A 114 12.54 -1.77 -1.44
CA ARG A 114 12.22 -2.62 -2.58
C ARG A 114 10.72 -2.70 -2.74
N HIS A 115 10.28 -2.66 -3.97
CA HIS A 115 8.87 -2.87 -4.33
C HIS A 115 8.68 -4.33 -4.72
N ILE A 116 8.10 -5.10 -3.82
CA ILE A 116 7.82 -6.52 -4.04
C ILE A 116 6.32 -6.70 -4.24
N GLU A 117 5.93 -7.53 -5.18
CA GLU A 117 4.52 -7.85 -5.39
C GLU A 117 4.30 -9.36 -5.51
N VAL A 118 3.18 -9.83 -4.96
CA VAL A 118 2.78 -11.24 -5.04
C VAL A 118 1.61 -11.38 -6.01
N GLN A 119 1.81 -12.18 -7.06
CA GLN A 119 0.74 -12.52 -7.98
C GLN A 119 -0.21 -13.52 -7.35
N ILE A 120 -1.50 -13.20 -7.37
CA ILE A 120 -2.57 -14.04 -6.83
C ILE A 120 -3.51 -14.48 -7.94
N LEU A 121 -3.93 -15.75 -7.85
CA LEU A 121 -5.07 -16.28 -8.56
C LEU A 121 -6.00 -16.98 -7.56
N SER A 122 -7.23 -16.50 -7.48
CA SER A 122 -8.20 -16.97 -6.49
C SER A 122 -9.53 -17.34 -7.14
N GLY A 123 -10.08 -18.45 -6.71
CA GLY A 123 -11.42 -18.92 -7.05
C GLY A 123 -12.21 -19.21 -5.79
N LYS A 124 -13.45 -19.68 -5.93
CA LYS A 124 -14.37 -19.94 -4.82
C LYS A 124 -13.79 -20.83 -3.72
N ASN A 125 -13.01 -21.84 -4.12
CA ASN A 125 -12.56 -22.90 -3.21
C ASN A 125 -11.05 -22.85 -2.92
N ARG A 126 -10.29 -22.07 -3.65
CA ARG A 126 -8.84 -22.06 -3.53
C ARG A 126 -8.24 -20.73 -3.94
N THR A 127 -7.30 -20.25 -3.15
CA THR A 127 -6.41 -19.14 -3.45
C THR A 127 -4.99 -19.69 -3.58
N VAL A 128 -4.27 -19.29 -4.62
CA VAL A 128 -2.87 -19.63 -4.84
C VAL A 128 -2.07 -18.36 -5.15
N HIS A 129 -0.80 -18.37 -4.78
CA HIS A 129 0.18 -17.41 -5.28
C HIS A 129 0.90 -18.00 -6.50
N LEU A 130 1.35 -17.14 -7.39
CA LEU A 130 2.15 -17.48 -8.57
C LEU A 130 3.53 -16.80 -8.48
N HIS A 131 4.17 -16.90 -7.33
CA HIS A 131 5.40 -16.23 -6.94
C HIS A 131 5.30 -14.71 -6.83
N GLU A 132 6.42 -14.10 -6.46
CA GLU A 132 6.62 -12.66 -6.36
C GLU A 132 7.38 -12.11 -7.56
N ARG A 133 7.28 -10.80 -7.72
CA ARG A 133 8.11 -9.98 -8.61
C ARG A 133 8.77 -8.88 -7.79
N ASP A 134 10.02 -8.58 -8.09
CA ASP A 134 10.71 -7.36 -7.66
C ASP A 134 10.52 -6.30 -8.75
N CYS A 135 9.81 -5.25 -8.42
CA CYS A 135 9.44 -4.16 -9.32
C CYS A 135 10.12 -2.85 -8.91
N SER A 136 11.29 -2.93 -8.28
CA SER A 136 11.96 -1.75 -7.71
C SER A 136 12.56 -0.82 -8.77
N VAL A 137 12.83 -1.33 -9.97
CA VAL A 137 13.36 -0.50 -11.07
C VAL A 137 12.22 0.27 -11.71
N GLN A 138 12.06 1.52 -11.26
CA GLN A 138 10.93 2.37 -11.64
C GLN A 138 11.41 3.74 -12.14
N ARG A 139 10.63 4.34 -13.01
CA ARG A 139 10.78 5.74 -13.42
C ARG A 139 9.48 6.49 -13.15
N ARG A 140 9.53 7.49 -12.27
CA ARG A 140 8.34 8.27 -11.88
C ARG A 140 7.18 7.40 -11.42
N HIS A 141 7.48 6.38 -10.59
CA HIS A 141 6.53 5.38 -10.09
C HIS A 141 5.93 4.45 -11.16
N GLN A 142 6.55 4.34 -12.32
CA GLN A 142 6.20 3.37 -13.36
C GLN A 142 7.23 2.24 -13.35
N LYS A 143 6.77 1.01 -13.25
CA LYS A 143 7.58 -0.20 -13.30
C LYS A 143 8.21 -0.32 -14.70
N LEU A 144 9.53 -0.43 -14.77
CA LEU A 144 10.29 -0.56 -16.03
C LEU A 144 10.87 -1.96 -16.21
N ILE A 145 11.36 -2.55 -15.12
CA ILE A 145 11.91 -3.89 -15.10
C ILE A 145 11.27 -4.63 -13.93
N GLU A 146 10.80 -5.82 -14.21
CA GLU A 146 10.26 -6.75 -13.23
C GLU A 146 11.10 -8.02 -13.25
N GLU A 147 11.51 -8.48 -12.07
CA GLU A 147 12.38 -9.64 -11.90
C GLU A 147 11.71 -10.70 -11.02
N THR A 148 11.75 -11.95 -11.43
CA THR A 148 11.24 -13.07 -10.62
C THR A 148 12.19 -14.27 -10.72
N PRO A 149 12.51 -14.94 -9.60
CA PRO A 149 12.22 -14.55 -8.22
C PRO A 149 13.01 -13.31 -7.79
N SER A 150 12.53 -12.61 -6.76
CA SER A 150 13.26 -11.46 -6.20
C SER A 150 14.62 -11.90 -5.62
N PRO A 151 15.73 -11.25 -6.00
CA PRO A 151 17.05 -11.61 -5.51
C PRO A 151 17.30 -11.21 -4.05
N VAL A 152 16.44 -10.37 -3.48
CA VAL A 152 16.62 -9.85 -2.11
C VAL A 152 15.85 -10.63 -1.05
N LEU A 153 14.93 -11.50 -1.45
CA LEU A 153 14.15 -12.33 -0.51
C LEU A 153 14.85 -13.67 -0.30
N ASN A 154 15.12 -14.01 0.97
CA ASN A 154 15.45 -15.38 1.34
C ASN A 154 14.18 -16.25 1.38
N ASP A 155 14.36 -17.57 1.48
CA ASP A 155 13.24 -18.52 1.41
C ASP A 155 12.28 -18.41 2.59
N ASP A 156 12.74 -18.07 3.78
CA ASP A 156 11.90 -17.91 4.97
C ASP A 156 10.99 -16.69 4.84
N ILE A 157 11.55 -15.56 4.41
CA ILE A 157 10.79 -14.32 4.18
C ILE A 157 9.80 -14.53 3.04
N ARG A 158 10.23 -15.18 1.95
CA ARG A 158 9.38 -15.49 0.80
C ARG A 158 8.19 -16.36 1.21
N LYS A 159 8.45 -17.40 2.01
CA LYS A 159 7.39 -18.28 2.52
C LYS A 159 6.39 -17.53 3.40
N ASP A 160 6.86 -16.74 4.37
CA ASP A 160 6.00 -15.93 5.25
C ASP A 160 5.15 -14.94 4.45
N LEU A 161 5.78 -14.26 3.47
CA LEU A 161 5.10 -13.34 2.55
C LEU A 161 3.95 -14.02 1.80
N PHE A 162 4.20 -15.20 1.23
CA PHE A 162 3.20 -15.95 0.47
C PHE A 162 2.07 -16.46 1.36
N GLU A 163 2.40 -17.06 2.50
CA GLU A 163 1.40 -17.61 3.43
C GLU A 163 0.45 -16.52 3.93
N ARG A 164 0.98 -15.37 4.36
CA ARG A 164 0.15 -14.24 4.83
C ARG A 164 -0.68 -13.64 3.70
N THR A 165 -0.10 -13.51 2.52
CA THR A 165 -0.82 -12.97 1.35
C THR A 165 -2.00 -13.86 0.96
N VAL A 166 -1.76 -15.16 0.80
CA VAL A 166 -2.80 -16.14 0.47
C VAL A 166 -3.88 -16.17 1.55
N LYS A 167 -3.47 -16.16 2.83
CA LYS A 167 -4.41 -16.13 3.97
C LYS A 167 -5.33 -14.90 3.93
N MET A 168 -4.79 -13.70 3.72
CA MET A 168 -5.59 -12.48 3.61
C MET A 168 -6.57 -12.57 2.45
N VAL A 169 -6.06 -12.89 1.24
CA VAL A 169 -6.87 -12.92 0.02
C VAL A 169 -7.98 -13.96 0.08
N SER A 170 -7.68 -15.14 0.64
CA SER A 170 -8.66 -16.19 0.90
C SER A 170 -9.74 -15.74 1.88
N LYS A 171 -9.32 -15.11 2.99
CA LYS A 171 -10.24 -14.72 4.08
C LYS A 171 -11.22 -13.62 3.68
N ILE A 172 -10.83 -12.72 2.77
CA ILE A 172 -11.75 -11.71 2.23
C ILE A 172 -12.68 -12.28 1.13
N GLY A 173 -12.48 -13.53 0.74
CA GLY A 173 -13.29 -14.18 -0.30
C GLY A 173 -13.05 -13.59 -1.70
N TYR A 174 -11.82 -13.15 -1.98
CA TYR A 174 -11.46 -12.60 -3.29
C TYR A 174 -11.59 -13.66 -4.39
N GLU A 175 -12.13 -13.26 -5.55
CA GLU A 175 -12.16 -14.11 -6.76
C GLU A 175 -11.56 -13.33 -7.93
N GLY A 176 -10.69 -13.98 -8.69
CA GLY A 176 -10.02 -13.43 -9.86
C GLY A 176 -8.51 -13.37 -9.73
N ALA A 177 -7.88 -12.79 -10.75
CA ALA A 177 -6.47 -12.45 -10.70
C ALA A 177 -6.28 -11.12 -9.94
N GLY A 178 -5.22 -11.03 -9.17
CA GLY A 178 -4.86 -9.84 -8.43
C GLY A 178 -3.39 -9.83 -8.06
N THR A 179 -2.90 -8.68 -7.64
CA THR A 179 -1.52 -8.51 -7.21
C THR A 179 -1.52 -7.76 -5.88
N VAL A 180 -0.85 -8.32 -4.89
CA VAL A 180 -0.66 -7.67 -3.58
C VAL A 180 0.73 -7.08 -3.54
N GLU A 181 0.83 -5.78 -3.35
CA GLU A 181 2.07 -5.01 -3.38
C GLU A 181 2.59 -4.72 -1.98
N PHE A 182 3.90 -4.78 -1.83
CA PHE A 182 4.61 -4.59 -0.56
C PHE A 182 5.81 -3.68 -0.73
N ILE A 183 6.11 -2.93 0.33
CA ILE A 183 7.42 -2.34 0.55
C ILE A 183 8.25 -3.33 1.36
N TYR A 184 9.47 -3.59 0.91
CA TYR A 184 10.44 -4.43 1.62
C TYR A 184 11.69 -3.63 1.91
N GLU A 185 12.12 -3.63 3.17
CA GLU A 185 13.37 -3.02 3.63
C GLU A 185 13.85 -3.75 4.88
N ASP A 186 15.16 -3.97 5.00
CA ASP A 186 15.82 -4.55 6.19
C ASP A 186 15.18 -5.85 6.69
N GLY A 187 14.87 -6.77 5.78
CA GLY A 187 14.32 -8.08 6.13
C GLY A 187 12.82 -8.07 6.49
N LYS A 188 12.13 -6.97 6.33
CA LYS A 188 10.71 -6.82 6.67
C LYS A 188 9.91 -6.36 5.46
N PHE A 189 8.72 -6.88 5.32
CA PHE A 189 7.77 -6.43 4.30
C PHE A 189 6.53 -5.79 4.93
N TYR A 190 5.95 -4.83 4.22
CA TYR A 190 4.80 -4.06 4.67
C TYR A 190 3.81 -3.94 3.51
N PHE A 191 2.54 -4.22 3.78
CA PHE A 191 1.47 -4.09 2.80
C PHE A 191 1.38 -2.65 2.29
N LEU A 192 1.35 -2.50 0.97
CA LEU A 192 1.19 -1.22 0.28
C LEU A 192 -0.23 -1.08 -0.28
N GLU A 193 -0.61 -1.97 -1.19
CA GLU A 193 -1.93 -1.99 -1.82
C GLU A 193 -2.24 -3.35 -2.46
N MET A 194 -3.48 -3.52 -2.92
CA MET A 194 -3.88 -4.66 -3.73
C MET A 194 -4.53 -4.19 -5.02
N ASN A 195 -3.97 -4.59 -6.15
CA ASN A 195 -4.55 -4.39 -7.46
C ASN A 195 -5.52 -5.54 -7.78
N THR A 196 -6.82 -5.20 -7.91
CA THR A 196 -7.90 -6.16 -8.16
C THR A 196 -8.13 -6.40 -9.65
N ARG A 197 -7.04 -6.52 -10.40
CA ARG A 197 -7.02 -6.67 -11.85
C ARG A 197 -5.80 -7.44 -12.32
N VAL A 198 -5.82 -7.89 -13.56
CA VAL A 198 -4.61 -8.35 -14.25
C VAL A 198 -3.63 -7.17 -14.39
N GLN A 199 -2.35 -7.44 -14.21
CA GLN A 199 -1.26 -6.53 -14.54
C GLN A 199 -0.67 -6.87 -15.90
N VAL A 200 -0.14 -5.88 -16.57
CA VAL A 200 0.47 -6.02 -17.91
C VAL A 200 1.80 -6.75 -17.82
#